data_46fd5c9bfd090ca898bd900599229ee5
#
_entry.id   46fd5c9bfd090ca898bd900599229ee5
#
_cell.length_a   1.000
_cell.length_b   1.000
_cell.length_c   1.000
_cell.angle_alpha   90.00
_cell.angle_beta   90.00
_cell.angle_gamma   90.00
#
_symmetry.space_group_name_H-M   'P 1'
#
loop_
_entity.id
_entity.type
_entity.pdbx_description
1 polymer ?
#
loop_
_entity_poly.entity_id
_entity_poly.type
_entity_poly.pdbx_seq_one_letter_code
_entity_poly.pdbx_strand_id
1 'polypeptide(L)'
;MATAAATGDGALAHDLDKHPKGLYVLFATEMWERFSFYSMLAMFTLYLRDGTEGFGWTAAQATSLYANYLMFVYLSPLVGGFIADRFTGYRRAVMIGGLFFIAGHLLLSFSSLAAVYAALTCLVIGNGFFKPNVSTMVGNLYPEGSHLKDRAYNIFYMGINIGAFLAPLVAGWVRAKFGFHPAFAVAAGGMVISVWILFQFKKHIQEPARNKNAPATASPTAATRSGDTAADTAATATDAPPHGVSHQDEAASRQSVMDAVPEWKRIVALVVIFAVVIVFWMVFHQNASTLTYFADANTDWTAFFSPETAEASGGIISNSINPFWVITLTFPLVWFWGWLDKRGLEPSTPTKMAFGMTLTALSFFILYFAAKTGEANALGGDPYA
;
A
#
# COMPACT_ATOMS: atom_id res chain seq x y z
N MET A 1 -34.60 -33.72 34.30
CA MET A 1 -34.94 -33.18 32.99
C MET A 1 -33.88 -32.13 32.64
N ALA A 2 -32.94 -32.54 31.82
CA ALA A 2 -31.88 -31.67 31.30
C ALA A 2 -32.30 -31.25 29.89
N THR A 3 -32.40 -29.96 29.61
CA THR A 3 -32.55 -29.46 28.26
C THR A 3 -31.35 -28.58 27.92
N ALA A 4 -30.64 -29.13 27.03
CA ALA A 4 -29.51 -28.67 26.26
C ALA A 4 -29.58 -27.19 25.88
N ALA A 5 -28.54 -26.48 26.24
CA ALA A 5 -28.09 -25.28 25.52
C ALA A 5 -27.20 -25.80 24.38
N ALA A 6 -27.78 -25.97 23.21
CA ALA A 6 -27.05 -26.25 21.98
C ALA A 6 -26.95 -25.01 21.16
N THR A 7 -25.70 -24.64 20.86
CA THR A 7 -25.22 -24.35 19.53
C THR A 7 -25.48 -22.94 18.95
N GLY A 8 -24.58 -22.03 19.32
CA GLY A 8 -24.30 -20.84 18.49
C GLY A 8 -23.19 -21.05 17.46
N ASP A 9 -22.34 -22.09 17.59
CA ASP A 9 -21.14 -22.25 16.76
C ASP A 9 -21.36 -22.97 15.41
N GLY A 10 -22.46 -23.71 15.27
CA GLY A 10 -22.73 -24.48 14.03
C GLY A 10 -23.23 -23.64 12.85
N ALA A 11 -23.79 -22.47 13.11
CA ALA A 11 -24.36 -21.63 12.05
C ALA A 11 -23.32 -20.77 11.31
N LEU A 12 -22.17 -20.54 11.90
CA LEU A 12 -21.09 -19.73 11.29
C LEU A 12 -20.15 -20.52 10.38
N ALA A 13 -20.10 -21.84 10.50
CA ALA A 13 -19.20 -22.69 9.72
C ALA A 13 -19.74 -23.04 8.31
N HIS A 14 -21.04 -22.89 8.05
CA HIS A 14 -21.67 -23.42 6.84
C HIS A 14 -21.92 -22.41 5.72
N ASP A 15 -21.61 -21.08 5.90
CA ASP A 15 -21.93 -20.04 4.90
C ASP A 15 -20.69 -19.40 4.26
N LEU A 16 -19.54 -20.05 4.30
CA LEU A 16 -18.27 -19.51 3.81
C LEU A 16 -17.89 -19.91 2.37
N ASP A 17 -18.85 -20.23 1.53
CA ASP A 17 -18.61 -20.37 0.09
C ASP A 17 -18.50 -19.01 -0.63
N LYS A 18 -18.81 -17.90 0.04
CA LYS A 18 -18.81 -16.55 -0.53
C LYS A 18 -18.17 -15.54 0.42
N HIS A 19 -17.50 -14.55 -0.16
CA HIS A 19 -16.97 -13.44 0.60
C HIS A 19 -18.08 -12.63 1.28
N PRO A 20 -17.92 -12.26 2.57
CA PRO A 20 -18.89 -11.43 3.28
C PRO A 20 -18.96 -10.02 2.68
N LYS A 21 -20.12 -9.37 2.76
CA LYS A 21 -20.33 -7.99 2.27
C LYS A 21 -19.37 -6.98 2.90
N GLY A 22 -18.90 -7.24 4.11
CA GLY A 22 -17.90 -6.41 4.80
C GLY A 22 -16.59 -6.28 4.04
N LEU A 23 -16.16 -7.32 3.29
CA LEU A 23 -14.96 -7.23 2.45
C LEU A 23 -15.08 -6.11 1.40
N TYR A 24 -16.19 -6.03 0.71
CA TYR A 24 -16.39 -5.01 -0.34
C TYR A 24 -16.50 -3.60 0.25
N VAL A 25 -17.02 -3.47 1.47
CA VAL A 25 -17.04 -2.20 2.20
C VAL A 25 -15.60 -1.78 2.54
N LEU A 26 -14.80 -2.69 3.10
CA LEU A 26 -13.41 -2.40 3.45
C LEU A 26 -12.54 -2.18 2.20
N PHE A 27 -12.76 -2.95 1.13
CA PHE A 27 -12.14 -2.72 -0.18
C PHE A 27 -12.38 -1.30 -0.69
N ALA A 28 -13.64 -0.86 -0.73
CA ALA A 28 -13.98 0.47 -1.22
C ALA A 28 -13.46 1.57 -0.28
N THR A 29 -13.50 1.35 1.04
CA THR A 29 -12.94 2.26 2.04
C THR A 29 -11.43 2.45 1.84
N GLU A 30 -10.69 1.36 1.69
CA GLU A 30 -9.24 1.39 1.43
C GLU A 30 -8.92 1.99 0.06
N MET A 31 -9.63 1.61 -0.98
CA MET A 31 -9.43 2.14 -2.35
C MET A 31 -9.49 3.67 -2.36
N TRP A 32 -10.50 4.28 -1.73
CA TRP A 32 -10.65 5.73 -1.66
C TRP A 32 -9.64 6.40 -0.73
N GLU A 33 -9.24 5.72 0.34
CA GLU A 33 -8.16 6.21 1.20
C GLU A 33 -6.82 6.18 0.44
N ARG A 34 -6.50 5.09 -0.27
CA ARG A 34 -5.31 5.00 -1.12
C ARG A 34 -5.34 6.03 -2.25
N PHE A 35 -6.49 6.25 -2.88
CA PHE A 35 -6.65 7.36 -3.82
C PHE A 35 -6.24 8.69 -3.20
N SER A 36 -6.74 9.01 -2.02
CA SER A 36 -6.41 10.23 -1.28
C SER A 36 -4.90 10.33 -0.98
N PHE A 37 -4.33 9.26 -0.43
CA PHE A 37 -2.92 9.19 -0.05
C PHE A 37 -1.98 9.35 -1.27
N TYR A 38 -2.19 8.58 -2.33
CA TYR A 38 -1.32 8.63 -3.52
C TYR A 38 -1.52 9.88 -4.35
N SER A 39 -2.70 10.51 -4.35
CA SER A 39 -2.90 11.84 -4.95
C SER A 39 -1.97 12.87 -4.31
N MET A 40 -1.94 12.92 -2.99
CA MET A 40 -1.04 13.82 -2.26
C MET A 40 0.43 13.46 -2.50
N LEU A 41 0.76 12.18 -2.38
CA LEU A 41 2.16 11.72 -2.47
C LEU A 41 2.80 12.05 -3.82
N ALA A 42 2.05 11.90 -4.92
CA ALA A 42 2.53 12.17 -6.27
C ALA A 42 2.81 13.65 -6.55
N MET A 43 2.14 14.56 -5.84
CA MET A 43 2.25 16.01 -6.04
C MET A 43 3.16 16.69 -5.02
N PHE A 44 3.31 16.12 -3.82
CA PHE A 44 3.80 16.84 -2.64
C PHE A 44 5.20 17.42 -2.83
N THR A 45 6.14 16.63 -3.34
CA THR A 45 7.51 17.09 -3.54
C THR A 45 7.61 18.11 -4.68
N LEU A 46 6.80 17.99 -5.72
CA LEU A 46 6.71 18.97 -6.81
C LEU A 46 6.10 20.28 -6.30
N TYR A 47 5.05 20.22 -5.50
CA TYR A 47 4.46 21.38 -4.84
C TYR A 47 5.48 22.16 -4.00
N LEU A 48 6.27 21.49 -3.16
CA LEU A 48 7.28 22.16 -2.35
C LEU A 48 8.34 22.89 -3.20
N ARG A 49 8.63 22.37 -4.39
CA ARG A 49 9.61 22.94 -5.34
C ARG A 49 9.03 24.04 -6.21
N ASP A 50 7.72 24.06 -6.43
CA ASP A 50 7.07 25.07 -7.24
C ASP A 50 7.30 26.46 -6.65
N GLY A 51 7.73 27.40 -7.49
CA GLY A 51 8.05 28.77 -7.07
C GLY A 51 6.85 29.73 -7.07
N THR A 52 5.71 29.28 -7.60
CA THR A 52 4.50 30.10 -7.73
C THR A 52 3.43 29.76 -6.71
N GLU A 53 3.07 28.49 -6.60
CA GLU A 53 2.06 28.01 -5.66
C GLU A 53 2.70 27.38 -4.40
N GLY A 54 3.94 26.90 -4.49
CA GLY A 54 4.67 26.25 -3.42
C GLY A 54 5.66 27.20 -2.72
N PHE A 55 6.84 26.66 -2.40
CA PHE A 55 7.84 27.36 -1.58
C PHE A 55 9.18 27.58 -2.30
N GLY A 56 9.30 27.16 -3.56
CA GLY A 56 10.54 27.28 -4.34
C GLY A 56 11.72 26.49 -3.75
N TRP A 57 11.45 25.39 -3.03
CA TRP A 57 12.50 24.62 -2.37
C TRP A 57 13.37 23.86 -3.37
N THR A 58 14.61 23.62 -2.97
CA THR A 58 15.50 22.73 -3.71
C THR A 58 14.98 21.28 -3.63
N ALA A 59 15.36 20.44 -4.59
CA ALA A 59 15.03 19.02 -4.57
C ALA A 59 15.47 18.34 -3.26
N ALA A 60 16.65 18.70 -2.73
CA ALA A 60 17.16 18.16 -1.48
C ALA A 60 16.27 18.53 -0.27
N GLN A 61 15.82 19.76 -0.17
CA GLN A 61 14.93 20.23 0.90
C GLN A 61 13.57 19.52 0.84
N ALA A 62 12.95 19.48 -0.35
CA ALA A 62 11.67 18.84 -0.55
C ALA A 62 11.73 17.33 -0.25
N THR A 63 12.77 16.64 -0.75
CA THR A 63 12.97 15.20 -0.49
C THR A 63 13.27 14.92 1.00
N SER A 64 14.00 15.80 1.68
CA SER A 64 14.27 15.65 3.12
C SER A 64 12.99 15.71 3.95
N LEU A 65 12.10 16.69 3.69
CA LEU A 65 10.82 16.75 4.38
C LEU A 65 9.94 15.54 4.06
N TYR A 66 9.90 15.12 2.79
CA TYR A 66 9.19 13.93 2.34
C TYR A 66 9.69 12.66 3.06
N ALA A 67 11.01 12.46 3.14
CA ALA A 67 11.61 11.31 3.83
C ALA A 67 11.26 11.27 5.33
N ASN A 68 11.33 12.42 6.01
CA ASN A 68 10.92 12.53 7.41
C ASN A 68 9.43 12.22 7.59
N TYR A 69 8.57 12.73 6.72
CA TYR A 69 7.16 12.40 6.72
C TYR A 69 6.92 10.89 6.58
N LEU A 70 7.55 10.24 5.60
CA LEU A 70 7.43 8.79 5.40
C LEU A 70 7.91 8.01 6.63
N MET A 71 9.03 8.40 7.24
CA MET A 71 9.51 7.76 8.47
C MET A 71 8.42 7.73 9.55
N PHE A 72 7.77 8.87 9.80
CA PHE A 72 6.70 8.93 10.80
C PHE A 72 5.43 8.20 10.35
N VAL A 73 5.09 8.19 9.06
CA VAL A 73 3.99 7.40 8.50
C VAL A 73 4.18 5.91 8.76
N TYR A 74 5.41 5.39 8.65
CA TYR A 74 5.69 3.97 8.93
C TYR A 74 5.81 3.64 10.42
N LEU A 75 6.16 4.61 11.27
CA LEU A 75 6.21 4.41 12.73
C LEU A 75 4.83 4.53 13.38
N SER A 76 3.97 5.41 12.89
CA SER A 76 2.67 5.72 13.51
C SER A 76 1.72 4.51 13.65
N PRO A 77 1.70 3.49 12.74
CA PRO A 77 0.87 2.30 12.89
C PRO A 77 1.13 1.50 14.17
N LEU A 78 2.35 1.51 14.70
CA LEU A 78 2.66 0.84 15.96
C LEU A 78 1.86 1.43 17.13
N VAL A 79 1.78 2.77 17.16
CA VAL A 79 1.05 3.49 18.22
C VAL A 79 -0.47 3.39 17.97
N GLY A 80 -0.91 3.61 16.73
CA GLY A 80 -2.33 3.61 16.41
C GLY A 80 -2.96 2.23 16.53
N GLY A 81 -2.25 1.16 16.15
CA GLY A 81 -2.68 -0.23 16.37
C GLY A 81 -2.82 -0.55 17.86
N PHE A 82 -1.78 -0.21 18.66
CA PHE A 82 -1.83 -0.41 20.11
C PHE A 82 -3.02 0.32 20.78
N ILE A 83 -3.28 1.57 20.37
CA ILE A 83 -4.42 2.34 20.90
C ILE A 83 -5.75 1.70 20.48
N ALA A 84 -5.84 1.20 19.25
CA ALA A 84 -7.04 0.52 18.77
C ALA A 84 -7.32 -0.77 19.55
N ASP A 85 -6.30 -1.60 19.74
CA ASP A 85 -6.42 -2.87 20.46
C ASP A 85 -6.88 -2.65 21.91
N ARG A 86 -6.33 -1.62 22.57
CA ARG A 86 -6.54 -1.43 24.00
C ARG A 86 -7.70 -0.50 24.36
N PHE A 87 -7.93 0.55 23.58
CA PHE A 87 -8.83 1.65 24.00
C PHE A 87 -10.02 1.89 23.07
N THR A 88 -9.84 2.01 21.75
CA THR A 88 -10.88 2.50 20.85
C THR A 88 -11.66 1.41 20.11
N GLY A 89 -11.05 0.26 19.83
CA GLY A 89 -11.54 -0.71 18.85
C GLY A 89 -11.22 -0.28 17.42
N TYR A 90 -11.20 -1.24 16.51
CA TYR A 90 -10.69 -1.06 15.14
C TYR A 90 -11.53 -0.08 14.32
N ARG A 91 -12.86 -0.23 14.32
CA ARG A 91 -13.75 0.63 13.52
C ARG A 91 -13.68 2.10 13.94
N ARG A 92 -13.65 2.38 15.26
CA ARG A 92 -13.53 3.75 15.77
C ARG A 92 -12.15 4.32 15.44
N ALA A 93 -11.09 3.53 15.55
CA ALA A 93 -9.74 3.93 15.17
C ALA A 93 -9.69 4.34 13.70
N VAL A 94 -10.23 3.52 12.77
CA VAL A 94 -10.28 3.85 11.34
C VAL A 94 -11.08 5.12 11.08
N MET A 95 -12.21 5.33 11.77
CA MET A 95 -12.99 6.58 11.66
C MET A 95 -12.21 7.81 12.12
N ILE A 96 -11.53 7.71 13.26
CA ILE A 96 -10.66 8.79 13.79
C ILE A 96 -9.53 9.08 12.80
N GLY A 97 -8.85 8.03 12.33
CA GLY A 97 -7.79 8.14 11.33
C GLY A 97 -8.28 8.83 10.06
N GLY A 98 -9.47 8.46 9.58
CA GLY A 98 -10.12 9.08 8.42
C GLY A 98 -10.38 10.58 8.60
N LEU A 99 -10.84 11.00 9.76
CA LEU A 99 -11.05 12.43 10.06
C LEU A 99 -9.73 13.21 10.08
N PHE A 100 -8.67 12.65 10.64
CA PHE A 100 -7.33 13.24 10.57
C PHE A 100 -6.79 13.33 9.15
N PHE A 101 -7.04 12.32 8.31
CA PHE A 101 -6.69 12.38 6.88
C PHE A 101 -7.44 13.49 6.14
N ILE A 102 -8.75 13.63 6.36
CA ILE A 102 -9.54 14.73 5.77
C ILE A 102 -8.94 16.09 6.18
N ALA A 103 -8.70 16.28 7.47
CA ALA A 103 -8.10 17.51 7.98
C ALA A 103 -6.71 17.78 7.37
N GLY A 104 -5.85 16.75 7.30
CA GLY A 104 -4.52 16.85 6.72
C GLY A 104 -4.54 17.26 5.24
N HIS A 105 -5.35 16.61 4.42
CA HIS A 105 -5.47 16.98 3.00
C HIS A 105 -6.09 18.35 2.79
N LEU A 106 -7.08 18.76 3.59
CA LEU A 106 -7.63 20.11 3.54
C LEU A 106 -6.60 21.16 3.95
N LEU A 107 -5.77 20.89 4.96
CA LEU A 107 -4.71 21.82 5.36
C LEU A 107 -3.66 22.03 4.26
N LEU A 108 -3.37 21.03 3.42
CA LEU A 108 -2.49 21.19 2.25
C LEU A 108 -3.10 22.11 1.17
N SER A 109 -4.40 22.39 1.21
CA SER A 109 -5.04 23.33 0.29
C SER A 109 -4.77 24.80 0.66
N PHE A 110 -4.03 25.08 1.76
CA PHE A 110 -3.66 26.43 2.17
C PHE A 110 -2.17 26.69 1.88
N SER A 111 -1.85 27.88 1.36
CA SER A 111 -0.51 28.31 0.95
C SER A 111 0.37 28.75 2.14
N SER A 112 0.46 27.94 3.19
CA SER A 112 1.20 28.28 4.40
C SER A 112 2.08 27.13 4.84
N LEU A 113 3.36 27.41 5.13
CA LEU A 113 4.29 26.41 5.63
C LEU A 113 3.84 25.80 6.97
N ALA A 114 3.23 26.60 7.83
CA ALA A 114 2.65 26.11 9.08
C ALA A 114 1.48 25.13 8.80
N ALA A 115 0.66 25.42 7.80
CA ALA A 115 -0.41 24.50 7.37
C ALA A 115 0.16 23.20 6.80
N VAL A 116 1.26 23.23 6.06
CA VAL A 116 1.96 22.03 5.57
C VAL A 116 2.42 21.14 6.72
N TYR A 117 3.10 21.68 7.73
CA TYR A 117 3.54 20.88 8.88
C TYR A 117 2.35 20.34 9.70
N ALA A 118 1.32 21.14 9.91
CA ALA A 118 0.09 20.68 10.56
C ALA A 118 -0.60 19.57 9.74
N ALA A 119 -0.65 19.72 8.43
CA ALA A 119 -1.16 18.72 7.50
C ALA A 119 -0.41 17.39 7.62
N LEU A 120 0.91 17.41 7.51
CA LEU A 120 1.75 16.21 7.63
C LEU A 120 1.56 15.53 8.98
N THR A 121 1.45 16.30 10.06
CA THR A 121 1.15 15.77 11.40
C THR A 121 -0.22 15.07 11.43
N CYS A 122 -1.26 15.69 10.88
CA CYS A 122 -2.58 15.06 10.76
C CYS A 122 -2.53 13.79 9.92
N LEU A 123 -1.80 13.79 8.80
CA LEU A 123 -1.67 12.62 7.92
C LEU A 123 -0.93 11.47 8.61
N VAL A 124 0.12 11.75 9.38
CA VAL A 124 0.85 10.75 10.19
C VAL A 124 -0.06 10.13 11.22
N ILE A 125 -0.81 10.95 11.98
CA ILE A 125 -1.77 10.46 12.97
C ILE A 125 -2.88 9.65 12.27
N GLY A 126 -3.40 10.17 11.16
CA GLY A 126 -4.42 9.52 10.34
C GLY A 126 -3.99 8.13 9.90
N ASN A 127 -2.80 8.01 9.32
CA ASN A 127 -2.24 6.74 8.88
C ASN A 127 -2.05 5.75 10.04
N GLY A 128 -1.56 6.22 11.17
CA GLY A 128 -1.38 5.40 12.37
C GLY A 128 -2.67 4.74 12.85
N PHE A 129 -3.77 5.48 12.84
CA PHE A 129 -5.07 4.96 13.24
C PHE A 129 -5.79 4.18 12.14
N PHE A 130 -5.58 4.50 10.87
CA PHE A 130 -6.33 3.90 9.76
C PHE A 130 -5.71 2.58 9.31
N LYS A 131 -4.48 2.63 8.84
CA LYS A 131 -3.82 1.55 8.10
C LYS A 131 -3.77 0.20 8.83
N PRO A 132 -3.24 0.07 10.07
CA PRO A 132 -3.16 -1.22 10.75
C PRO A 132 -4.53 -1.80 11.04
N ASN A 133 -5.49 -0.94 11.33
CA ASN A 133 -6.79 -1.33 11.81
C ASN A 133 -7.74 -1.78 10.69
N VAL A 134 -7.69 -1.16 9.51
CA VAL A 134 -8.49 -1.61 8.38
C VAL A 134 -8.06 -2.99 7.89
N SER A 135 -6.75 -3.27 7.84
CA SER A 135 -6.22 -4.59 7.49
C SER A 135 -6.62 -5.66 8.51
N THR A 136 -6.57 -5.34 9.81
CA THR A 136 -7.07 -6.23 10.87
C THR A 136 -8.56 -6.50 10.73
N MET A 137 -9.35 -5.49 10.37
CA MET A 137 -10.79 -5.68 10.14
C MET A 137 -11.07 -6.64 8.98
N VAL A 138 -10.28 -6.61 7.90
CA VAL A 138 -10.39 -7.60 6.81
C VAL A 138 -10.14 -9.01 7.33
N GLY A 139 -9.06 -9.22 8.09
CA GLY A 139 -8.75 -10.52 8.69
C GLY A 139 -9.85 -11.04 9.61
N ASN A 140 -10.49 -10.16 10.37
CA ASN A 140 -11.55 -10.50 11.32
C ASN A 140 -12.91 -10.82 10.67
N LEU A 141 -13.06 -10.64 9.37
CA LEU A 141 -14.24 -11.09 8.63
C LEU A 141 -14.26 -12.61 8.40
N TYR A 142 -13.15 -13.28 8.65
CA TYR A 142 -12.97 -14.72 8.36
C TYR A 142 -12.55 -15.47 9.60
N PRO A 143 -13.08 -16.69 9.81
CA PRO A 143 -12.60 -17.60 10.85
C PRO A 143 -11.12 -17.93 10.65
N GLU A 144 -10.45 -18.33 11.74
CA GLU A 144 -9.09 -18.85 11.65
C GLU A 144 -9.06 -20.10 10.75
N GLY A 145 -8.04 -20.19 9.88
CA GLY A 145 -7.89 -21.31 8.95
C GLY A 145 -8.77 -21.26 7.70
N SER A 146 -9.57 -20.19 7.50
CA SER A 146 -10.40 -20.06 6.30
C SER A 146 -9.56 -19.87 5.05
N HIS A 147 -9.74 -20.74 4.05
CA HIS A 147 -9.11 -20.66 2.73
C HIS A 147 -9.51 -19.40 1.92
N LEU A 148 -10.62 -18.75 2.29
CA LEU A 148 -11.06 -17.50 1.66
C LEU A 148 -10.30 -16.29 2.17
N LYS A 149 -9.59 -16.38 3.29
CA LYS A 149 -8.90 -15.24 3.92
C LYS A 149 -7.81 -14.69 3.01
N ASP A 150 -7.00 -15.55 2.40
CA ASP A 150 -5.92 -15.12 1.49
C ASP A 150 -6.49 -14.48 0.21
N ARG A 151 -7.56 -15.06 -0.35
CA ARG A 151 -8.29 -14.47 -1.48
C ARG A 151 -8.89 -13.11 -1.13
N ALA A 152 -9.36 -12.93 0.10
CA ALA A 152 -9.89 -11.66 0.57
C ALA A 152 -8.81 -10.57 0.63
N TYR A 153 -7.62 -10.91 1.11
CA TYR A 153 -6.50 -9.98 1.09
C TYR A 153 -6.06 -9.62 -0.33
N ASN A 154 -6.12 -10.55 -1.29
CA ASN A 154 -5.84 -10.27 -2.69
C ASN A 154 -6.87 -9.28 -3.29
N ILE A 155 -8.16 -9.47 -2.98
CA ILE A 155 -9.22 -8.52 -3.38
C ILE A 155 -8.98 -7.15 -2.74
N PHE A 156 -8.72 -7.12 -1.43
CA PHE A 156 -8.43 -5.89 -0.70
C PHE A 156 -7.22 -5.14 -1.29
N TYR A 157 -6.16 -5.87 -1.61
CA TYR A 157 -4.96 -5.33 -2.23
C TYR A 157 -5.22 -4.78 -3.65
N MET A 158 -6.11 -5.40 -4.42
CA MET A 158 -6.50 -4.85 -5.72
C MET A 158 -7.13 -3.46 -5.56
N GLY A 159 -7.90 -3.22 -4.49
CA GLY A 159 -8.44 -1.90 -4.17
C GLY A 159 -7.34 -0.85 -3.95
N ILE A 160 -6.27 -1.22 -3.24
CA ILE A 160 -5.09 -0.36 -3.05
C ILE A 160 -4.53 0.07 -4.41
N ASN A 161 -4.31 -0.88 -5.33
CA ASN A 161 -3.71 -0.59 -6.64
C ASN A 161 -4.65 0.22 -7.55
N ILE A 162 -5.95 -0.02 -7.51
CA ILE A 162 -6.93 0.79 -8.26
C ILE A 162 -6.89 2.24 -7.76
N GLY A 163 -6.91 2.45 -6.43
CA GLY A 163 -6.77 3.77 -5.84
C GLY A 163 -5.46 4.45 -6.23
N ALA A 164 -4.34 3.73 -6.13
CA ALA A 164 -3.02 4.22 -6.50
C ALA A 164 -2.88 4.55 -7.99
N PHE A 165 -3.55 3.81 -8.87
CA PHE A 165 -3.57 4.08 -10.32
C PHE A 165 -4.35 5.34 -10.66
N LEU A 166 -5.56 5.47 -10.13
CA LEU A 166 -6.45 6.60 -10.43
C LEU A 166 -5.96 7.92 -9.81
N ALA A 167 -5.31 7.85 -8.66
CA ALA A 167 -4.92 9.00 -7.87
C ALA A 167 -4.04 10.01 -8.64
N PRO A 168 -2.87 9.63 -9.19
CA PRO A 168 -2.02 10.57 -9.90
C PRO A 168 -2.64 11.08 -11.21
N LEU A 169 -3.48 10.28 -11.87
CA LEU A 169 -4.19 10.71 -13.09
C LEU A 169 -5.15 11.85 -12.79
N VAL A 170 -6.00 11.67 -11.77
CA VAL A 170 -6.97 12.71 -11.37
C VAL A 170 -6.25 13.91 -10.77
N ALA A 171 -5.27 13.69 -9.89
CA ALA A 171 -4.50 14.76 -9.27
C ALA A 171 -3.73 15.58 -10.31
N GLY A 172 -3.09 14.92 -11.29
CA GLY A 172 -2.37 15.58 -12.38
C GLY A 172 -3.29 16.39 -13.27
N TRP A 173 -4.46 15.85 -13.65
CA TRP A 173 -5.44 16.57 -14.44
C TRP A 173 -5.98 17.81 -13.71
N VAL A 174 -6.32 17.69 -12.41
CA VAL A 174 -6.81 18.83 -11.61
C VAL A 174 -5.71 19.85 -11.44
N ARG A 175 -4.47 19.44 -11.19
CA ARG A 175 -3.31 20.33 -11.08
C ARG A 175 -3.09 21.11 -12.37
N ALA A 176 -3.14 20.47 -13.53
CA ALA A 176 -2.95 21.13 -14.82
C ALA A 176 -4.02 22.20 -15.09
N LYS A 177 -5.25 22.02 -14.63
CA LYS A 177 -6.36 22.94 -14.87
C LYS A 177 -6.55 23.99 -13.79
N PHE A 178 -6.26 23.67 -12.54
CA PHE A 178 -6.69 24.45 -11.38
C PHE A 178 -5.58 24.69 -10.36
N GLY A 179 -4.38 24.10 -10.56
CA GLY A 179 -3.24 24.23 -9.65
C GLY A 179 -3.19 23.19 -8.53
N PHE A 180 -2.19 23.30 -7.66
CA PHE A 180 -1.92 22.33 -6.59
C PHE A 180 -2.97 22.33 -5.47
N HIS A 181 -3.41 23.49 -5.04
CA HIS A 181 -4.34 23.60 -3.90
C HIS A 181 -5.69 22.92 -4.14
N PRO A 182 -6.36 23.10 -5.30
CA PRO A 182 -7.54 22.31 -5.64
C PRO A 182 -7.28 20.82 -5.79
N ALA A 183 -6.09 20.43 -6.27
CA ALA A 183 -5.72 19.01 -6.37
C ALA A 183 -5.59 18.34 -5.00
N PHE A 184 -5.06 19.04 -3.98
CA PHE A 184 -5.07 18.56 -2.59
C PHE A 184 -6.49 18.48 -2.01
N ALA A 185 -7.37 19.41 -2.38
CA ALA A 185 -8.79 19.36 -1.96
C ALA A 185 -9.50 18.12 -2.54
N VAL A 186 -9.17 17.71 -3.78
CA VAL A 186 -9.69 16.47 -4.38
C VAL A 186 -9.23 15.23 -3.58
N ALA A 187 -7.98 15.23 -3.12
CA ALA A 187 -7.51 14.17 -2.22
C ALA A 187 -8.32 14.11 -0.92
N ALA A 188 -8.65 15.27 -0.32
CA ALA A 188 -9.56 15.33 0.83
C ALA A 188 -10.96 14.77 0.48
N GLY A 189 -11.48 15.07 -0.71
CA GLY A 189 -12.76 14.55 -1.20
C GLY A 189 -12.78 13.02 -1.28
N GLY A 190 -11.71 12.40 -1.76
CA GLY A 190 -11.55 10.95 -1.76
C GLY A 190 -11.64 10.37 -0.35
N MET A 191 -11.02 11.02 0.63
CA MET A 191 -11.07 10.57 2.02
C MET A 191 -12.47 10.76 2.65
N VAL A 192 -13.19 11.81 2.29
CA VAL A 192 -14.58 11.98 2.70
C VAL A 192 -15.45 10.82 2.21
N ILE A 193 -15.27 10.40 0.96
CA ILE A 193 -15.98 9.24 0.39
C ILE A 193 -15.62 7.97 1.17
N SER A 194 -14.35 7.73 1.47
CA SER A 194 -13.88 6.59 2.26
C SER A 194 -14.57 6.52 3.62
N VAL A 195 -14.54 7.61 4.38
CA VAL A 195 -15.16 7.72 5.71
C VAL A 195 -16.69 7.55 5.63
N TRP A 196 -17.31 8.13 4.61
CA TRP A 196 -18.77 8.00 4.39
C TRP A 196 -19.17 6.55 4.10
N ILE A 197 -18.43 5.83 3.24
CA ILE A 197 -18.68 4.41 2.95
C ILE A 197 -18.60 3.59 4.24
N LEU A 198 -17.54 3.76 5.01
CA LEU A 198 -17.36 3.04 6.26
C LEU A 198 -18.50 3.33 7.26
N PHE A 199 -18.90 4.60 7.39
CA PHE A 199 -19.97 5.00 8.29
C PHE A 199 -21.32 4.43 7.87
N GLN A 200 -21.67 4.54 6.58
CA GLN A 200 -22.97 4.13 6.05
C GLN A 200 -23.16 2.60 6.09
N PHE A 201 -22.09 1.87 5.78
CA PHE A 201 -22.15 0.41 5.67
C PHE A 201 -21.53 -0.34 6.87
N LYS A 202 -21.30 0.37 7.99
CA LYS A 202 -20.71 -0.18 9.22
C LYS A 202 -21.40 -1.44 9.76
N LYS A 203 -22.69 -1.65 9.43
CA LYS A 203 -23.48 -2.82 9.84
C LYS A 203 -22.98 -4.14 9.25
N HIS A 204 -22.22 -4.09 8.15
CA HIS A 204 -21.65 -5.26 7.49
C HIS A 204 -20.27 -5.65 8.03
N ILE A 205 -19.73 -4.85 8.96
CA ILE A 205 -18.41 -5.07 9.56
C ILE A 205 -18.62 -5.41 11.02
N GLN A 206 -18.32 -6.66 11.36
CA GLN A 206 -18.38 -7.13 12.74
C GLN A 206 -17.06 -6.80 13.44
N GLU A 207 -17.13 -6.20 14.62
CA GLU A 207 -15.96 -6.12 15.51
C GLU A 207 -15.97 -7.36 16.42
N PRO A 208 -14.87 -8.11 16.51
CA PRO A 208 -14.76 -9.20 17.48
C PRO A 208 -14.94 -8.65 18.89
N ALA A 209 -15.51 -9.45 19.78
CA ALA A 209 -15.66 -9.11 21.18
C ALA A 209 -14.27 -8.81 21.76
N ARG A 210 -14.08 -7.59 22.25
CA ARG A 210 -12.79 -7.13 22.76
C ARG A 210 -12.46 -7.82 24.09
N ASN A 211 -11.46 -8.70 24.06
CA ASN A 211 -10.94 -9.29 25.27
C ASN A 211 -9.97 -8.29 25.95
N LYS A 212 -10.49 -7.52 26.91
CA LYS A 212 -9.72 -6.50 27.65
C LYS A 212 -8.54 -7.07 28.46
N ASN A 213 -8.50 -8.37 28.65
CA ASN A 213 -7.52 -9.07 29.48
C ASN A 213 -6.50 -9.88 28.67
N ALA A 214 -6.57 -9.85 27.34
CA ALA A 214 -5.56 -10.51 26.51
C ALA A 214 -4.19 -9.79 26.69
N PRO A 215 -3.11 -10.54 26.94
CA PRO A 215 -1.77 -9.96 26.99
C PRO A 215 -1.45 -9.35 25.61
N ALA A 216 -0.72 -8.22 25.62
CA ALA A 216 -0.35 -7.45 24.43
C ALA A 216 0.49 -8.22 23.38
N THR A 217 0.83 -9.47 23.65
CA THR A 217 1.65 -10.37 22.84
C THR A 217 0.84 -11.22 21.84
N ALA A 218 -0.49 -11.13 21.81
CA ALA A 218 -1.32 -12.05 21.01
C ALA A 218 -1.64 -11.55 19.59
N SER A 219 -1.03 -10.49 19.07
CA SER A 219 -1.30 -10.06 17.68
C SER A 219 -0.07 -9.54 16.93
N PRO A 220 0.98 -10.35 16.71
CA PRO A 220 2.09 -9.94 15.84
C PRO A 220 1.84 -10.18 14.35
N THR A 221 0.80 -10.93 13.97
CA THR A 221 0.72 -11.52 12.62
C THR A 221 0.11 -10.61 11.57
N ALA A 222 -0.65 -9.58 11.94
CA ALA A 222 -1.30 -8.69 10.97
C ALA A 222 -0.46 -7.48 10.57
N ALA A 223 0.38 -6.96 11.48
CA ALA A 223 1.17 -5.75 11.23
C ALA A 223 2.35 -5.95 10.27
N THR A 224 2.85 -7.19 10.13
CA THR A 224 4.03 -7.50 9.29
C THR A 224 3.66 -7.86 7.84
N ARG A 225 2.37 -7.99 7.51
CA ARG A 225 1.91 -8.34 6.15
C ARG A 225 1.31 -7.19 5.34
N SER A 226 1.20 -6.01 5.90
CA SER A 226 0.76 -4.84 5.12
C SER A 226 1.96 -4.00 4.66
N GLY A 227 2.87 -4.63 3.93
CA GLY A 227 3.82 -3.93 3.09
C GLY A 227 3.07 -3.28 1.93
N ASP A 228 3.30 -1.99 1.71
CA ASP A 228 2.70 -1.18 0.65
C ASP A 228 3.24 -1.53 -0.74
N THR A 229 3.35 -2.80 -1.11
CA THR A 229 3.88 -3.12 -2.44
C THR A 229 3.29 -4.33 -3.13
N ALA A 230 3.17 -4.13 -4.42
CA ALA A 230 2.90 -5.12 -5.44
C ALA A 230 3.81 -6.36 -5.43
N ALA A 231 4.96 -6.28 -4.79
CA ALA A 231 5.91 -7.38 -4.76
C ALA A 231 5.53 -8.47 -3.75
N ASP A 232 4.83 -8.13 -2.66
CA ASP A 232 4.52 -9.10 -1.59
C ASP A 232 3.34 -10.02 -1.92
N THR A 233 2.46 -9.65 -2.84
CA THR A 233 1.26 -10.44 -3.15
C THR A 233 1.45 -11.47 -4.25
N ALA A 234 2.43 -11.29 -5.11
CA ALA A 234 2.75 -12.33 -6.10
C ALA A 234 3.35 -13.60 -5.47
N ALA A 235 3.93 -13.47 -4.26
CA ALA A 235 4.57 -14.57 -3.55
C ALA A 235 3.60 -15.44 -2.72
N THR A 236 2.40 -14.95 -2.40
CA THR A 236 1.45 -15.67 -1.52
C THR A 236 0.30 -16.37 -2.26
N ALA A 237 0.18 -16.17 -3.57
CA ALA A 237 -0.93 -16.72 -4.36
C ALA A 237 -0.73 -18.17 -4.84
N THR A 238 0.40 -18.80 -4.58
CA THR A 238 0.79 -20.07 -5.24
C THR A 238 1.06 -21.25 -4.32
N ASP A 239 0.93 -21.12 -3.00
CA ASP A 239 1.01 -22.28 -2.10
C ASP A 239 -0.35 -22.97 -1.93
N ALA A 240 -0.94 -23.47 -3.02
CA ALA A 240 -1.99 -24.48 -2.93
C ALA A 240 -1.31 -25.86 -2.84
N PRO A 241 -1.55 -26.66 -1.79
CA PRO A 241 -0.90 -27.95 -1.62
C PRO A 241 -1.32 -28.93 -2.71
N PRO A 242 -0.47 -29.90 -3.08
CA PRO A 242 -0.86 -30.98 -3.96
C PRO A 242 -2.01 -31.78 -3.33
N HIS A 243 -2.97 -32.15 -4.15
CA HIS A 243 -4.15 -32.89 -3.75
C HIS A 243 -3.78 -34.16 -2.96
N GLY A 244 -4.08 -34.20 -1.65
CA GLY A 244 -4.00 -35.42 -0.85
C GLY A 244 -3.41 -35.29 0.57
N VAL A 245 -2.82 -34.16 0.95
CA VAL A 245 -2.30 -33.95 2.32
C VAL A 245 -3.21 -32.98 3.07
N SER A 246 -3.60 -33.32 4.30
CA SER A 246 -4.43 -32.41 5.09
C SER A 246 -3.64 -31.15 5.49
N HIS A 247 -4.27 -29.99 5.52
CA HIS A 247 -3.62 -28.74 5.98
C HIS A 247 -3.02 -28.83 7.38
N GLN A 248 -3.54 -29.75 8.22
CA GLN A 248 -3.00 -30.04 9.56
C GLN A 248 -1.68 -30.80 9.51
N ASP A 249 -1.55 -31.76 8.59
CA ASP A 249 -0.32 -32.56 8.43
C ASP A 249 0.81 -31.71 7.83
N GLU A 250 0.50 -30.80 6.92
CA GLU A 250 1.47 -29.82 6.40
C GLU A 250 1.92 -28.81 7.46
N ALA A 251 0.99 -28.28 8.26
CA ALA A 251 1.32 -27.35 9.34
C ALA A 251 2.19 -28.05 10.40
N ALA A 252 1.87 -29.28 10.77
CA ALA A 252 2.67 -30.09 11.69
C ALA A 252 4.06 -30.42 11.12
N SER A 253 4.14 -30.75 9.83
CA SER A 253 5.42 -31.00 9.15
C SER A 253 6.29 -29.75 9.07
N ARG A 254 5.69 -28.59 8.71
CA ARG A 254 6.40 -27.29 8.71
C ARG A 254 6.87 -26.90 10.11
N GLN A 255 6.07 -27.15 11.15
CA GLN A 255 6.41 -26.90 12.54
C GLN A 255 7.58 -27.76 12.98
N SER A 256 7.57 -29.06 12.68
CA SER A 256 8.65 -29.99 13.02
C SER A 256 9.99 -29.64 12.35
N VAL A 257 9.95 -29.18 11.09
CA VAL A 257 11.14 -28.69 10.37
C VAL A 257 11.66 -27.39 10.98
N MET A 258 10.77 -26.49 11.37
CA MET A 258 11.13 -25.23 12.03
C MET A 258 11.77 -25.47 13.41
N ASP A 259 11.25 -26.46 14.17
CA ASP A 259 11.78 -26.79 15.50
C ASP A 259 13.16 -27.46 15.45
N ALA A 260 13.48 -28.12 14.34
CA ALA A 260 14.81 -28.70 14.11
C ALA A 260 15.91 -27.65 13.82
N VAL A 261 15.54 -26.41 13.46
CA VAL A 261 16.50 -25.33 13.18
C VAL A 261 16.73 -24.51 14.44
N PRO A 262 17.98 -24.36 14.94
CA PRO A 262 18.30 -23.52 16.08
C PRO A 262 17.79 -22.09 15.94
N GLU A 263 17.24 -21.50 17.00
CA GLU A 263 16.64 -20.15 16.98
C GLU A 263 17.58 -19.07 16.43
N TRP A 264 18.86 -19.11 16.79
CA TRP A 264 19.82 -18.13 16.31
C TRP A 264 19.99 -18.14 14.78
N LYS A 265 19.90 -19.32 14.13
CA LYS A 265 19.96 -19.40 12.66
C LYS A 265 18.71 -18.78 12.02
N ARG A 266 17.53 -18.95 12.64
CA ARG A 266 16.29 -18.30 12.22
C ARG A 266 16.39 -16.79 12.35
N ILE A 267 16.94 -16.30 13.47
CA ILE A 267 17.15 -14.86 13.70
C ILE A 267 18.13 -14.29 12.67
N VAL A 268 19.25 -14.96 12.42
CA VAL A 268 20.24 -14.52 11.42
C VAL A 268 19.60 -14.46 10.02
N ALA A 269 18.86 -15.49 9.62
CA ALA A 269 18.18 -15.52 8.33
C ALA A 269 17.19 -14.33 8.22
N LEU A 270 16.44 -14.06 9.27
CA LEU A 270 15.49 -12.94 9.32
C LEU A 270 16.22 -11.59 9.20
N VAL A 271 17.32 -11.39 9.91
CA VAL A 271 18.15 -10.17 9.84
C VAL A 271 18.71 -9.97 8.44
N VAL A 272 19.19 -11.04 7.80
CA VAL A 272 19.69 -10.97 6.41
C VAL A 272 18.57 -10.59 5.44
N ILE A 273 17.39 -11.20 5.57
CA ILE A 273 16.22 -10.84 4.76
C ILE A 273 15.85 -9.37 4.98
N PHE A 274 15.81 -8.89 6.22
CA PHE A 274 15.51 -7.48 6.49
C PHE A 274 16.54 -6.54 5.90
N ALA A 275 17.83 -6.87 5.96
CA ALA A 275 18.87 -6.06 5.35
C ALA A 275 18.68 -5.93 3.82
N VAL A 276 18.35 -7.03 3.14
CA VAL A 276 18.02 -7.02 1.70
C VAL A 276 16.77 -6.21 1.42
N VAL A 277 15.71 -6.39 2.21
CA VAL A 277 14.44 -5.69 2.06
C VAL A 277 14.59 -4.18 2.30
N ILE A 278 15.43 -3.75 3.24
CA ILE A 278 15.72 -2.32 3.46
C ILE A 278 16.29 -1.68 2.19
N VAL A 279 17.26 -2.34 1.53
CA VAL A 279 17.85 -1.83 0.28
C VAL A 279 16.79 -1.75 -0.83
N PHE A 280 15.97 -2.79 -0.97
CA PHE A 280 14.87 -2.78 -1.94
C PHE A 280 13.92 -1.60 -1.71
N TRP A 281 13.47 -1.37 -0.47
CA TRP A 281 12.56 -0.27 -0.14
C TRP A 281 13.19 1.10 -0.34
N MET A 282 14.47 1.25 -0.03
CA MET A 282 15.20 2.49 -0.29
C MET A 282 15.19 2.85 -1.78
N VAL A 283 15.36 1.86 -2.64
CA VAL A 283 15.29 2.03 -4.10
C VAL A 283 13.84 2.31 -4.55
N PHE A 284 12.88 1.55 -4.03
CA PHE A 284 11.47 1.68 -4.41
C PHE A 284 10.89 3.05 -4.07
N HIS A 285 11.23 3.63 -2.91
CA HIS A 285 10.73 4.94 -2.49
C HIS A 285 11.29 6.14 -3.27
N GLN A 286 12.18 5.91 -4.25
CA GLN A 286 12.53 6.96 -5.21
C GLN A 286 11.36 7.37 -6.12
N ASN A 287 10.29 6.59 -6.20
CA ASN A 287 9.15 6.86 -7.06
C ASN A 287 8.54 8.25 -6.85
N ALA A 288 8.22 8.65 -5.63
CA ALA A 288 7.59 9.95 -5.36
C ALA A 288 8.60 11.10 -5.14
N SER A 289 9.85 10.91 -5.50
CA SER A 289 10.91 11.92 -5.42
C SER A 289 11.78 11.92 -6.68
N THR A 290 12.92 11.23 -6.66
CA THR A 290 13.90 11.26 -7.75
C THR A 290 13.31 10.82 -9.10
N LEU A 291 12.54 9.74 -9.15
CA LEU A 291 11.93 9.27 -10.39
C LEU A 291 10.81 10.20 -10.88
N THR A 292 10.05 10.80 -9.96
CA THR A 292 9.06 11.83 -10.30
C THR A 292 9.75 13.06 -10.89
N TYR A 293 10.86 13.53 -10.31
CA TYR A 293 11.63 14.65 -10.85
C TYR A 293 12.23 14.34 -12.23
N PHE A 294 12.75 13.12 -12.40
CA PHE A 294 13.26 12.68 -13.69
C PHE A 294 12.16 12.63 -14.74
N ALA A 295 11.00 12.08 -14.41
CA ALA A 295 9.86 12.01 -15.30
C ALA A 295 9.27 13.40 -15.65
N ASP A 296 9.34 14.34 -14.70
CA ASP A 296 8.86 15.70 -14.88
C ASP A 296 9.79 16.52 -15.81
N ALA A 297 11.09 16.37 -15.63
CA ALA A 297 12.09 17.19 -16.32
C ALA A 297 12.64 16.57 -17.62
N ASN A 298 12.57 15.25 -17.80
CA ASN A 298 13.30 14.54 -18.85
C ASN A 298 12.43 13.59 -19.70
N THR A 299 11.09 13.68 -19.60
CA THR A 299 10.21 12.81 -20.38
C THR A 299 9.16 13.62 -21.12
N ASP A 300 9.07 13.38 -22.44
CA ASP A 300 8.01 13.95 -23.26
C ASP A 300 6.71 13.17 -23.10
N TRP A 301 5.74 13.78 -22.43
CA TRP A 301 4.42 13.23 -22.19
C TRP A 301 3.37 13.60 -23.26
N THR A 302 3.74 14.41 -24.25
CA THR A 302 2.81 14.90 -25.28
C THR A 302 2.28 13.80 -26.19
N ALA A 303 2.99 12.66 -26.25
CA ALA A 303 2.53 11.48 -26.97
C ALA A 303 1.25 10.84 -26.36
N PHE A 304 0.97 11.09 -25.08
CA PHE A 304 -0.15 10.47 -24.34
C PHE A 304 -1.17 11.49 -23.84
N PHE A 305 -0.78 12.74 -23.64
CA PHE A 305 -1.60 13.78 -23.03
C PHE A 305 -1.55 15.08 -23.84
N SER A 306 -2.53 15.96 -23.63
CA SER A 306 -2.46 17.30 -24.21
C SER A 306 -1.20 18.03 -23.75
N PRO A 307 -0.61 18.91 -24.58
CA PRO A 307 0.63 19.64 -24.23
C PRO A 307 0.53 20.34 -22.86
N GLU A 308 -0.61 20.96 -22.55
CA GLU A 308 -0.87 21.63 -21.28
C GLU A 308 -0.81 20.65 -20.08
N THR A 309 -1.40 19.45 -20.22
CA THR A 309 -1.37 18.42 -19.16
C THR A 309 0.00 17.77 -19.06
N ALA A 310 0.65 17.53 -20.18
CA ALA A 310 1.97 16.94 -20.25
C ALA A 310 3.01 17.81 -19.53
N GLU A 311 3.08 19.09 -19.85
CA GLU A 311 4.00 20.05 -19.24
C GLU A 311 3.68 20.28 -17.75
N ALA A 312 2.39 20.45 -17.43
CA ALA A 312 2.01 20.76 -16.05
C ALA A 312 2.11 19.55 -15.11
N SER A 313 1.93 18.32 -15.57
CA SER A 313 1.63 17.19 -14.67
C SER A 313 2.27 15.85 -15.07
N GLY A 314 3.18 15.82 -16.02
CA GLY A 314 3.83 14.60 -16.47
C GLY A 314 4.51 13.82 -15.34
N GLY A 315 5.26 14.50 -14.49
CA GLY A 315 5.88 13.90 -13.31
C GLY A 315 4.87 13.33 -12.31
N ILE A 316 3.72 13.98 -12.12
CA ILE A 316 2.64 13.49 -11.26
C ILE A 316 2.06 12.20 -11.83
N ILE A 317 1.68 12.23 -13.11
CA ILE A 317 1.03 11.12 -13.83
C ILE A 317 1.94 9.89 -13.92
N SER A 318 3.26 10.08 -13.97
CA SER A 318 4.25 8.98 -13.99
C SER A 318 4.09 8.00 -12.82
N ASN A 319 3.59 8.47 -11.69
CA ASN A 319 3.33 7.63 -10.52
C ASN A 319 2.20 6.60 -10.73
N SER A 320 1.38 6.74 -11.79
CA SER A 320 0.37 5.74 -12.18
C SER A 320 0.94 4.54 -12.92
N ILE A 321 2.16 4.61 -13.44
CA ILE A 321 2.78 3.56 -14.26
C ILE A 321 2.93 2.26 -13.46
N ASN A 322 3.45 2.35 -12.24
CA ASN A 322 3.65 1.17 -11.40
C ASN A 322 2.32 0.47 -11.06
N PRO A 323 1.31 1.13 -10.47
CA PRO A 323 0.01 0.49 -10.19
C PRO A 323 -0.68 -0.05 -11.45
N PHE A 324 -0.54 0.61 -12.60
CA PHE A 324 -1.06 0.12 -13.88
C PHE A 324 -0.49 -1.27 -14.22
N TRP A 325 0.83 -1.40 -14.17
CA TRP A 325 1.48 -2.67 -14.46
C TRP A 325 1.18 -3.74 -13.43
N VAL A 326 1.05 -3.38 -12.15
CA VAL A 326 0.62 -4.31 -11.09
C VAL A 326 -0.76 -4.88 -11.42
N ILE A 327 -1.75 -4.04 -11.72
CA ILE A 327 -3.10 -4.49 -12.05
C ILE A 327 -3.08 -5.36 -13.32
N THR A 328 -2.40 -4.91 -14.36
CA THR A 328 -2.42 -5.56 -15.67
C THR A 328 -1.66 -6.89 -15.68
N LEU A 329 -0.49 -6.95 -15.02
CA LEU A 329 0.37 -8.13 -15.02
C LEU A 329 -0.01 -9.18 -13.99
N THR A 330 -0.80 -8.83 -12.95
CA THR A 330 -1.19 -9.79 -11.92
C THR A 330 -1.87 -11.03 -12.53
N PHE A 331 -2.84 -10.86 -13.41
CA PHE A 331 -3.56 -11.99 -14.00
C PHE A 331 -2.68 -12.87 -14.90
N PRO A 332 -1.92 -12.34 -15.87
CA PRO A 332 -0.99 -13.13 -16.68
C PRO A 332 0.07 -13.84 -15.81
N LEU A 333 0.56 -13.18 -14.77
CA LEU A 333 1.60 -13.73 -13.92
C LEU A 333 1.08 -14.90 -13.05
N VAL A 334 -0.11 -14.74 -12.45
CA VAL A 334 -0.78 -15.81 -11.71
C VAL A 334 -1.07 -17.01 -12.62
N TRP A 335 -1.54 -16.77 -13.83
CA TRP A 335 -1.74 -17.82 -14.83
C TRP A 335 -0.42 -18.52 -15.20
N PHE A 336 0.66 -17.77 -15.41
CA PHE A 336 1.98 -18.30 -15.75
C PHE A 336 2.55 -19.17 -14.62
N TRP A 337 2.48 -18.73 -13.35
CA TRP A 337 2.93 -19.53 -12.22
C TRP A 337 2.09 -20.80 -12.08
N GLY A 338 0.77 -20.74 -12.20
CA GLY A 338 -0.10 -21.92 -12.18
C GLY A 338 0.16 -22.88 -13.34
N TRP A 339 0.62 -22.39 -14.50
CA TRP A 339 1.05 -23.22 -15.62
C TRP A 339 2.38 -23.94 -15.35
N LEU A 340 3.34 -23.27 -14.70
CA LEU A 340 4.60 -23.85 -14.25
C LEU A 340 4.38 -24.88 -13.13
N ASP A 341 3.52 -24.58 -12.18
CA ASP A 341 3.17 -25.49 -11.07
C ASP A 341 2.64 -26.83 -11.60
N LYS A 342 1.69 -26.80 -12.54
CA LYS A 342 1.17 -28.02 -13.20
C LYS A 342 2.24 -28.87 -13.90
N ARG A 343 3.42 -28.31 -14.15
CA ARG A 343 4.57 -28.99 -14.76
C ARG A 343 5.65 -29.37 -13.74
N GLY A 344 5.46 -29.06 -12.46
CA GLY A 344 6.46 -29.25 -11.41
C GLY A 344 7.71 -28.37 -11.57
N LEU A 345 7.60 -27.25 -12.31
CA LEU A 345 8.68 -26.31 -12.62
C LEU A 345 8.52 -24.98 -11.89
N GLU A 346 7.55 -24.85 -11.00
CA GLU A 346 7.34 -23.61 -10.26
C GLU A 346 8.53 -23.31 -9.32
N PRO A 347 9.17 -22.14 -9.45
CA PRO A 347 10.27 -21.77 -8.57
C PRO A 347 9.77 -21.52 -7.15
N SER A 348 10.64 -21.75 -6.17
CA SER A 348 10.35 -21.40 -4.77
C SER A 348 10.12 -19.90 -4.60
N THR A 349 9.37 -19.51 -3.56
CA THR A 349 9.10 -18.10 -3.24
C THR A 349 10.37 -17.24 -3.18
N PRO A 350 11.46 -17.64 -2.50
CA PRO A 350 12.71 -16.88 -2.53
C PRO A 350 13.29 -16.70 -3.95
N THR A 351 13.15 -17.71 -4.81
CA THR A 351 13.61 -17.63 -6.21
C THR A 351 12.78 -16.62 -7.01
N LYS A 352 11.46 -16.60 -6.84
CA LYS A 352 10.58 -15.59 -7.45
C LYS A 352 10.94 -14.18 -7.00
N MET A 353 11.22 -13.99 -5.70
CA MET A 353 11.68 -12.71 -5.16
C MET A 353 13.02 -12.29 -5.79
N ALA A 354 13.99 -13.21 -5.93
CA ALA A 354 15.26 -12.94 -6.57
C ALA A 354 15.09 -12.51 -8.04
N PHE A 355 14.19 -13.14 -8.79
CA PHE A 355 13.85 -12.71 -10.15
C PHE A 355 13.28 -11.28 -10.17
N GLY A 356 12.32 -10.97 -9.29
CA GLY A 356 11.75 -9.63 -9.19
C GLY A 356 12.80 -8.57 -8.88
N MET A 357 13.69 -8.82 -7.92
CA MET A 357 14.79 -7.92 -7.56
C MET A 357 15.79 -7.74 -8.72
N THR A 358 16.09 -8.80 -9.46
CA THR A 358 16.96 -8.74 -10.63
C THR A 358 16.34 -7.86 -11.73
N LEU A 359 15.05 -8.02 -12.02
CA LEU A 359 14.34 -7.19 -12.99
C LEU A 359 14.32 -5.71 -12.55
N THR A 360 14.12 -5.45 -11.26
CA THR A 360 14.20 -4.10 -10.70
C THR A 360 15.60 -3.52 -10.90
N ALA A 361 16.65 -4.25 -10.60
CA ALA A 361 18.02 -3.80 -10.83
C ALA A 361 18.28 -3.48 -12.32
N LEU A 362 17.84 -4.35 -13.24
CA LEU A 362 17.96 -4.11 -14.69
C LEU A 362 17.22 -2.84 -15.12
N SER A 363 16.04 -2.56 -14.57
CA SER A 363 15.29 -1.33 -14.88
C SER A 363 16.07 -0.07 -14.49
N PHE A 364 16.77 -0.07 -13.36
CA PHE A 364 17.62 1.05 -12.95
C PHE A 364 18.88 1.18 -13.82
N PHE A 365 19.44 0.10 -14.33
CA PHE A 365 20.51 0.18 -15.34
C PHE A 365 20.01 0.86 -16.63
N ILE A 366 18.81 0.53 -17.10
CA ILE A 366 18.22 1.19 -18.27
C ILE A 366 18.06 2.70 -18.00
N LEU A 367 17.51 3.07 -16.85
CA LEU A 367 17.38 4.47 -16.45
C LEU A 367 18.74 5.20 -16.35
N TYR A 368 19.76 4.52 -15.83
CA TYR A 368 21.13 5.07 -15.77
C TYR A 368 21.66 5.40 -17.18
N PHE A 369 21.51 4.48 -18.14
CA PHE A 369 21.95 4.73 -19.52
C PHE A 369 21.11 5.81 -20.20
N ALA A 370 19.80 5.86 -19.96
CA ALA A 370 18.95 6.93 -20.47
C ALA A 370 19.38 8.30 -19.92
N ALA A 371 19.64 8.39 -18.61
CA ALA A 371 20.14 9.63 -18.01
C ALA A 371 21.50 10.04 -18.55
N LYS A 372 22.43 9.09 -18.79
CA LYS A 372 23.73 9.35 -19.39
C LYS A 372 23.63 9.85 -20.84
N THR A 373 22.71 9.31 -21.62
CA THR A 373 22.47 9.75 -22.99
C THR A 373 21.90 11.17 -22.98
N GLY A 374 20.94 11.47 -22.12
CA GLY A 374 20.38 12.82 -21.96
C GLY A 374 21.43 13.84 -21.52
N GLU A 375 22.31 13.48 -20.56
CA GLU A 375 23.42 14.33 -20.13
C GLU A 375 24.39 14.63 -21.30
N ALA A 376 24.74 13.62 -22.09
CA ALA A 376 25.61 13.79 -23.25
C ALA A 376 25.00 14.70 -24.33
N ASN A 377 23.71 14.57 -24.59
CA ASN A 377 22.98 15.39 -25.54
C ASN A 377 22.83 16.83 -25.04
N ALA A 378 22.56 17.05 -23.76
CA ALA A 378 22.48 18.36 -23.15
C ALA A 378 23.83 19.12 -23.22
N LEU A 379 24.96 18.41 -23.02
CA LEU A 379 26.31 18.97 -23.21
C LEU A 379 26.61 19.28 -24.68
N GLY A 380 25.99 18.56 -25.62
CA GLY A 380 26.05 18.82 -27.07
C GLY A 380 25.17 19.98 -27.55
N GLY A 381 24.41 20.61 -26.67
CA GLY A 381 23.52 21.74 -26.99
C GLY A 381 22.10 21.39 -27.38
N ASP A 382 21.71 20.13 -27.30
CA ASP A 382 20.32 19.71 -27.47
C ASP A 382 19.78 19.19 -26.13
N PRO A 383 18.99 19.99 -25.38
CA PRO A 383 18.42 19.57 -24.09
C PRO A 383 17.34 18.50 -24.20
N TYR A 384 16.91 18.11 -25.42
CA TYR A 384 15.78 17.19 -25.68
C TYR A 384 16.12 16.03 -26.61
N ALA A 385 17.36 15.84 -27.03
CA ALA A 385 17.78 14.76 -27.92
C ALA A 385 17.94 13.41 -27.21
#